data_6132eed3282f12d389e52cd31f540888
#
_entry.id   6132eed3282f12d389e52cd31f540888
#
_cell.length_a   1.000
_cell.length_b   1.000
_cell.length_c   1.000
_cell.angle_alpha   90.00
_cell.angle_beta   90.00
_cell.angle_gamma   90.00
#
_symmetry.space_group_name_H-M   'P 1'
#
loop_
_entity.id
_entity.type
_entity.pdbx_description
1 polymer ?
#
loop_
_entity_poly.entity_id
_entity_poly.type
_entity_poly.pdbx_seq_one_letter_code
_entity_poly.pdbx_strand_id
1 'polypeptide(L)'
;MSRVDQRPPSTGAPTLVGADMQVPLVSGETRPYVNLDYAASTPPLTSVARAVEEFLPWYSSVHRGAGFKSQVATAAYEGARNAARRFVGAREDDAVIFVRNTTDATNLLASALPAGTRVLAFAVEHHANMLPWRRRGIEVTYLPVPASAADALEGLESALRIGHAGERLVAVTGASNVTGEIWPQREIVELAHRYGARVLLDGAQLAAHYPLDVAGLDIDYLAVSGHKLYAPFGAGLLVGRPDWLFAEAPYLRGGGAVDFVSLDSVLWSPLPDRQEAGSPNVVGAVALGVACNDLGGYGMRSLADDEMALARYARDRLSRVPGLTLYRLWPEESPRLAIAAFNVGDYWHSHLAAILSAEYGIGVRHGCFCAHPLMIHLLGVSDAGAAEIRSGIARGEKAVVPGAVRASMGLGTSRADIDYLCDALASIVADGPRWTYRRDPDTGEFVPDPDPRPMPRLAAELLTSTQPHGGESS
;
A
#
# COMPACT_ATOMS: atom_id res chain seq x y z
N MET A 1 -15.17 -23.17 -29.80
CA MET A 1 -14.12 -23.17 -28.77
C MET A 1 -12.82 -22.79 -29.47
N SER A 2 -12.55 -21.50 -29.62
CA SER A 2 -11.29 -20.97 -30.17
C SER A 2 -10.28 -20.89 -29.02
N ARG A 3 -9.09 -21.43 -29.26
CA ARG A 3 -7.96 -21.35 -28.33
C ARG A 3 -7.70 -19.88 -28.02
N VAL A 4 -7.85 -19.51 -26.74
CA VAL A 4 -7.30 -18.25 -26.22
C VAL A 4 -5.78 -18.33 -26.41
N ASP A 5 -5.27 -17.46 -27.25
CA ASP A 5 -3.84 -17.33 -27.53
C ASP A 5 -3.13 -16.99 -26.22
N GLN A 6 -2.47 -17.99 -25.64
CA GLN A 6 -1.59 -17.75 -24.49
C GLN A 6 -0.38 -17.01 -25.06
N ARG A 7 -0.31 -15.70 -24.84
CA ARG A 7 0.92 -14.94 -25.12
C ARG A 7 2.09 -15.65 -24.41
N PRO A 8 3.21 -15.90 -25.11
CA PRO A 8 4.40 -16.43 -24.46
C PRO A 8 4.87 -15.43 -23.37
N PRO A 9 5.44 -15.91 -22.25
CA PRO A 9 5.98 -15.02 -21.23
C PRO A 9 6.96 -14.04 -21.87
N SER A 10 6.85 -12.76 -21.52
CA SER A 10 7.76 -11.72 -22.00
C SER A 10 9.18 -12.03 -21.50
N THR A 11 10.12 -12.18 -22.42
CA THR A 11 11.52 -12.55 -22.13
C THR A 11 12.38 -11.40 -21.61
N GLY A 12 11.78 -10.22 -21.30
CA GLY A 12 12.49 -9.02 -20.82
C GLY A 12 12.06 -8.63 -19.41
N ALA A 13 12.92 -7.90 -18.68
CA ALA A 13 12.58 -7.35 -17.36
C ALA A 13 11.35 -6.44 -17.42
N PRO A 14 10.53 -6.35 -16.33
CA PRO A 14 9.39 -5.45 -16.28
C PRO A 14 9.81 -4.00 -16.49
N THR A 15 9.13 -3.29 -17.40
CA THR A 15 9.37 -1.87 -17.66
C THR A 15 8.25 -1.02 -17.06
N LEU A 16 8.61 0.17 -16.60
CA LEU A 16 7.71 1.10 -15.92
C LEU A 16 7.45 2.34 -16.77
N VAL A 17 6.25 2.86 -16.71
CA VAL A 17 5.93 4.16 -17.31
C VAL A 17 6.67 5.26 -16.56
N GLY A 18 7.37 6.14 -17.31
CA GLY A 18 8.11 7.26 -16.75
C GLY A 18 9.44 6.89 -16.09
N ALA A 19 9.99 5.68 -16.35
CA ALA A 19 11.30 5.27 -15.82
C ALA A 19 12.46 6.18 -16.27
N ASP A 20 12.32 6.83 -17.41
CA ASP A 20 13.31 7.74 -18.04
C ASP A 20 12.92 9.23 -17.88
N MET A 21 11.93 9.53 -17.02
CA MET A 21 11.43 10.88 -16.82
C MET A 21 12.52 11.83 -16.33
N GLN A 22 12.67 12.95 -17.02
CA GLN A 22 13.51 14.06 -16.58
C GLN A 22 12.74 15.01 -15.70
N VAL A 23 13.33 15.46 -14.59
CA VAL A 23 12.72 16.44 -13.68
C VAL A 23 13.58 17.68 -13.56
N PRO A 24 12.99 18.88 -13.44
CA PRO A 24 13.73 20.11 -13.21
C PRO A 24 14.24 20.18 -11.77
N LEU A 25 15.45 20.69 -11.59
CA LEU A 25 16.03 21.05 -10.31
C LEU A 25 15.88 22.55 -10.05
N VAL A 26 16.03 22.98 -8.80
CA VAL A 26 16.01 24.40 -8.42
C VAL A 26 17.18 25.17 -9.04
N SER A 27 18.25 24.51 -9.43
CA SER A 27 19.39 25.10 -10.17
C SER A 27 19.03 25.50 -11.61
N GLY A 28 17.89 25.05 -12.15
CA GLY A 28 17.51 25.21 -13.55
C GLY A 28 17.98 24.06 -14.45
N GLU A 29 18.77 23.14 -13.92
CA GLU A 29 19.17 21.91 -14.62
C GLU A 29 18.02 20.90 -14.65
N THR A 30 18.10 19.93 -15.55
CA THR A 30 17.23 18.74 -15.56
C THR A 30 18.06 17.48 -15.38
N ARG A 31 17.45 16.47 -14.74
CA ARG A 31 18.09 15.17 -14.63
C ARG A 31 17.08 14.03 -14.53
N PRO A 32 17.50 12.77 -14.76
CA PRO A 32 16.64 11.61 -14.55
C PRO A 32 16.11 11.58 -13.12
N TYR A 33 14.79 11.38 -12.99
CA TYR A 33 14.13 11.24 -11.69
C TYR A 33 14.50 9.93 -11.02
N VAL A 34 15.02 9.99 -9.82
CA VAL A 34 15.31 8.81 -9.00
C VAL A 34 14.12 8.57 -8.06
N ASN A 35 13.26 7.62 -8.45
CA ASN A 35 12.10 7.25 -7.64
C ASN A 35 12.51 6.27 -6.54
N LEU A 36 12.41 6.70 -5.29
CA LEU A 36 12.60 5.88 -4.09
C LEU A 36 11.38 5.96 -3.14
N ASP A 37 10.18 6.06 -3.71
CA ASP A 37 8.91 6.09 -2.95
C ASP A 37 7.92 4.98 -3.39
N TYR A 38 8.41 3.81 -3.80
CA TYR A 38 7.59 2.69 -4.28
C TYR A 38 6.63 2.15 -3.20
N ALA A 39 6.99 2.19 -1.92
CA ALA A 39 6.12 1.75 -0.84
C ALA A 39 4.90 2.67 -0.61
N ALA A 40 4.90 3.89 -1.15
CA ALA A 40 3.72 4.76 -1.14
C ALA A 40 2.78 4.42 -2.30
N SER A 41 3.31 4.43 -3.53
CA SER A 41 2.59 4.05 -4.75
C SER A 41 3.60 3.77 -5.85
N THR A 42 3.32 2.79 -6.71
CA THR A 42 4.19 2.43 -7.82
C THR A 42 3.74 3.09 -9.14
N PRO A 43 4.67 3.43 -10.04
CA PRO A 43 4.32 3.70 -11.43
C PRO A 43 3.67 2.45 -12.07
N PRO A 44 2.80 2.59 -13.08
CA PRO A 44 2.27 1.42 -13.75
C PRO A 44 3.34 0.68 -14.56
N LEU A 45 3.20 -0.65 -14.67
CA LEU A 45 3.91 -1.39 -15.70
C LEU A 45 3.51 -0.83 -17.08
N THR A 46 4.45 -0.78 -18.00
CA THR A 46 4.20 -0.34 -19.39
C THR A 46 3.12 -1.20 -20.06
N SER A 47 3.11 -2.49 -19.77
CA SER A 47 2.09 -3.45 -20.24
C SER A 47 0.70 -3.13 -19.66
N VAL A 48 0.62 -2.73 -18.39
CA VAL A 48 -0.64 -2.33 -17.74
C VAL A 48 -1.19 -1.05 -18.39
N ALA A 49 -0.36 -0.04 -18.59
CA ALA A 49 -0.79 1.21 -19.24
C ALA A 49 -1.30 0.94 -20.65
N ARG A 50 -0.58 0.14 -21.45
CA ARG A 50 -0.99 -0.28 -22.79
C ARG A 50 -2.32 -1.06 -22.78
N ALA A 51 -2.47 -2.01 -21.86
CA ALA A 51 -3.71 -2.78 -21.76
C ALA A 51 -4.91 -1.92 -21.39
N VAL A 52 -4.74 -0.91 -20.53
CA VAL A 52 -5.79 0.08 -20.23
C VAL A 52 -6.16 0.85 -21.50
N GLU A 53 -5.19 1.35 -22.25
CA GLU A 53 -5.42 2.09 -23.50
C GLU A 53 -6.15 1.22 -24.53
N GLU A 54 -5.72 -0.03 -24.72
CA GLU A 54 -6.35 -1.01 -25.61
C GLU A 54 -7.78 -1.38 -25.17
N PHE A 55 -8.07 -1.37 -23.86
CA PHE A 55 -9.38 -1.72 -23.32
C PHE A 55 -10.39 -0.56 -23.40
N LEU A 56 -9.97 0.69 -23.28
CA LEU A 56 -10.88 1.86 -23.24
C LEU A 56 -11.90 1.91 -24.39
N PRO A 57 -11.59 1.61 -25.66
CA PRO A 57 -12.59 1.54 -26.74
C PRO A 57 -13.67 0.46 -26.52
N TRP A 58 -13.39 -0.57 -25.73
CA TRP A 58 -14.29 -1.67 -25.40
C TRP A 58 -15.06 -1.46 -24.11
N TYR A 59 -14.69 -0.44 -23.32
CA TYR A 59 -15.35 -0.16 -22.05
C TYR A 59 -16.87 0.02 -22.21
N SER A 60 -17.61 -0.67 -21.34
CA SER A 60 -19.06 -0.59 -21.23
C SER A 60 -19.51 -1.09 -19.85
N SER A 61 -20.84 -1.16 -19.62
CA SER A 61 -21.39 -1.79 -18.42
C SER A 61 -20.98 -3.25 -18.29
N VAL A 62 -20.92 -3.78 -17.09
CA VAL A 62 -20.61 -5.19 -16.81
C VAL A 62 -21.85 -5.94 -16.30
N HIS A 63 -21.87 -7.27 -16.47
CA HIS A 63 -22.81 -8.31 -16.00
C HIS A 63 -24.22 -8.25 -16.60
N ARG A 64 -24.86 -7.10 -16.80
CA ARG A 64 -26.30 -6.98 -17.16
C ARG A 64 -26.55 -6.44 -18.56
N GLY A 65 -25.53 -6.12 -19.32
CA GLY A 65 -25.67 -5.59 -20.67
C GLY A 65 -25.70 -6.69 -21.73
N ALA A 66 -26.69 -6.62 -22.65
CA ALA A 66 -26.79 -7.54 -23.80
C ALA A 66 -25.89 -7.12 -24.98
N GLY A 67 -25.40 -5.90 -25.02
CA GLY A 67 -24.55 -5.39 -26.08
C GLY A 67 -23.17 -6.05 -26.11
N PHE A 68 -22.59 -6.21 -27.30
CA PHE A 68 -21.30 -6.88 -27.47
C PHE A 68 -20.18 -6.25 -26.62
N LYS A 69 -20.09 -4.92 -26.55
CA LYS A 69 -19.11 -4.23 -25.71
C LYS A 69 -19.29 -4.55 -24.21
N SER A 70 -20.54 -4.69 -23.75
CA SER A 70 -20.81 -5.11 -22.36
C SER A 70 -20.37 -6.55 -22.10
N GLN A 71 -20.55 -7.45 -23.07
CA GLN A 71 -20.03 -8.83 -22.97
C GLN A 71 -18.50 -8.85 -22.91
N VAL A 72 -17.82 -8.04 -23.73
CA VAL A 72 -16.36 -7.88 -23.71
C VAL A 72 -15.89 -7.31 -22.38
N ALA A 73 -16.53 -6.24 -21.88
CA ALA A 73 -16.18 -5.62 -20.61
C ALA A 73 -16.37 -6.60 -19.43
N THR A 74 -17.46 -7.38 -19.42
CA THR A 74 -17.71 -8.42 -18.43
C THR A 74 -16.65 -9.52 -18.49
N ALA A 75 -16.31 -10.01 -19.67
CA ALA A 75 -15.28 -11.04 -19.84
C ALA A 75 -13.90 -10.55 -19.36
N ALA A 76 -13.55 -9.29 -19.63
CA ALA A 76 -12.31 -8.70 -19.17
C ALA A 76 -12.29 -8.54 -17.62
N TYR A 77 -13.40 -8.11 -17.02
CA TYR A 77 -13.55 -7.95 -15.58
C TYR A 77 -13.42 -9.28 -14.84
N GLU A 78 -14.14 -10.33 -15.29
CA GLU A 78 -14.04 -11.65 -14.68
C GLU A 78 -12.70 -12.35 -14.99
N GLY A 79 -12.13 -12.09 -16.16
CA GLY A 79 -10.77 -12.50 -16.50
C GLY A 79 -9.72 -11.92 -15.54
N ALA A 80 -9.88 -10.64 -15.17
CA ALA A 80 -9.02 -9.98 -14.18
C ALA A 80 -9.17 -10.59 -12.78
N ARG A 81 -10.41 -10.95 -12.38
CA ARG A 81 -10.67 -11.66 -11.10
C ARG A 81 -9.96 -13.00 -11.06
N ASN A 82 -10.00 -13.76 -12.15
CA ASN A 82 -9.31 -15.04 -12.26
C ASN A 82 -7.77 -14.87 -12.25
N ALA A 83 -7.26 -13.81 -12.86
CA ALA A 83 -5.83 -13.49 -12.82
C ALA A 83 -5.38 -13.17 -11.39
N ALA A 84 -6.14 -12.35 -10.67
CA ALA A 84 -5.89 -12.02 -9.27
C ALA A 84 -5.94 -13.27 -8.36
N ARG A 85 -6.95 -14.15 -8.55
CA ARG A 85 -7.06 -15.43 -7.84
C ARG A 85 -5.80 -16.28 -7.96
N ARG A 86 -5.32 -16.45 -9.20
CA ARG A 86 -4.09 -17.24 -9.47
C ARG A 86 -2.86 -16.59 -8.88
N PHE A 87 -2.74 -15.27 -9.00
CA PHE A 87 -1.57 -14.51 -8.53
C PHE A 87 -1.36 -14.64 -7.03
N VAL A 88 -2.43 -14.61 -6.23
CA VAL A 88 -2.34 -14.74 -4.77
C VAL A 88 -2.45 -16.19 -4.28
N GLY A 89 -2.57 -17.17 -5.18
CA GLY A 89 -2.72 -18.58 -4.80
C GLY A 89 -3.98 -18.85 -3.98
N ALA A 90 -5.11 -18.20 -4.31
CA ALA A 90 -6.37 -18.40 -3.59
C ALA A 90 -7.02 -19.75 -3.93
N ARG A 91 -7.84 -20.28 -3.01
CA ARG A 91 -8.65 -21.50 -3.22
C ARG A 91 -9.74 -21.25 -4.25
N GLU A 92 -10.31 -22.33 -4.81
CA GLU A 92 -11.41 -22.20 -5.77
C GLU A 92 -12.67 -21.59 -5.15
N ASP A 93 -12.95 -21.89 -3.90
CA ASP A 93 -14.10 -21.44 -3.13
C ASP A 93 -13.90 -20.10 -2.40
N ASP A 94 -12.68 -19.55 -2.39
CA ASP A 94 -12.43 -18.22 -1.85
C ASP A 94 -13.17 -17.14 -2.65
N ALA A 95 -13.80 -16.19 -1.98
CA ALA A 95 -14.30 -14.99 -2.61
C ALA A 95 -13.11 -14.08 -3.02
N VAL A 96 -13.12 -13.59 -4.24
CA VAL A 96 -12.19 -12.55 -4.73
C VAL A 96 -13.04 -11.32 -5.05
N ILE A 97 -12.93 -10.29 -4.24
CA ILE A 97 -13.76 -9.08 -4.30
C ILE A 97 -12.89 -7.90 -4.70
N PHE A 98 -13.29 -7.18 -5.75
CA PHE A 98 -12.66 -5.92 -6.10
C PHE A 98 -13.12 -4.81 -5.17
N VAL A 99 -12.16 -4.10 -4.64
CA VAL A 99 -12.31 -2.95 -3.74
C VAL A 99 -11.44 -1.80 -4.24
N ARG A 100 -11.49 -0.63 -3.62
CA ARG A 100 -10.64 0.51 -4.02
C ARG A 100 -9.17 0.31 -3.65
N ASN A 101 -8.90 -0.27 -2.48
CA ASN A 101 -7.55 -0.48 -1.92
C ASN A 101 -7.65 -1.32 -0.62
N THR A 102 -6.52 -1.58 0.04
CA THR A 102 -6.47 -2.29 1.33
C THR A 102 -7.34 -1.65 2.41
N THR A 103 -7.40 -0.32 2.48
CA THR A 103 -8.27 0.37 3.46
C THR A 103 -9.74 0.00 3.26
N ASP A 104 -10.19 -0.06 2.01
CA ASP A 104 -11.55 -0.47 1.67
C ASP A 104 -11.78 -1.96 1.98
N ALA A 105 -10.81 -2.83 1.65
CA ALA A 105 -10.84 -4.26 1.95
C ALA A 105 -11.02 -4.54 3.45
N THR A 106 -10.24 -3.87 4.29
CA THR A 106 -10.29 -4.04 5.75
C THR A 106 -11.58 -3.48 6.35
N ASN A 107 -12.11 -2.35 5.82
CA ASN A 107 -13.41 -1.82 6.22
C ASN A 107 -14.56 -2.74 5.80
N LEU A 108 -14.50 -3.33 4.60
CA LEU A 108 -15.48 -4.32 4.15
C LEU A 108 -15.46 -5.52 5.10
N LEU A 109 -14.29 -6.12 5.36
CA LEU A 109 -14.18 -7.24 6.29
C LEU A 109 -14.68 -6.88 7.69
N ALA A 110 -14.32 -5.70 8.21
CA ALA A 110 -14.80 -5.23 9.51
C ALA A 110 -16.33 -5.09 9.57
N SER A 111 -16.99 -4.81 8.44
CA SER A 111 -18.45 -4.76 8.35
C SER A 111 -19.12 -6.13 8.30
N ALA A 112 -18.36 -7.15 7.89
CA ALA A 112 -18.83 -8.53 7.73
C ALA A 112 -18.50 -9.42 8.95
N LEU A 113 -17.71 -8.92 9.89
CA LEU A 113 -17.37 -9.68 11.10
C LEU A 113 -18.63 -9.98 11.95
N PRO A 114 -18.77 -11.21 12.46
CA PRO A 114 -19.81 -11.54 13.42
C PRO A 114 -19.77 -10.62 14.65
N ALA A 115 -20.94 -10.28 15.20
CA ALA A 115 -21.03 -9.44 16.37
C ALA A 115 -20.29 -10.05 17.57
N GLY A 116 -19.53 -9.24 18.31
CA GLY A 116 -18.70 -9.71 19.41
C GLY A 116 -17.38 -10.35 18.99
N THR A 117 -16.98 -10.26 17.72
CA THR A 117 -15.64 -10.70 17.29
C THR A 117 -14.55 -9.94 18.03
N ARG A 118 -13.54 -10.66 18.50
CA ARG A 118 -12.31 -10.08 19.04
C ARG A 118 -11.23 -10.02 17.98
N VAL A 119 -10.70 -8.83 17.73
CA VAL A 119 -9.58 -8.60 16.80
C VAL A 119 -8.29 -8.37 17.58
N LEU A 120 -7.26 -9.13 17.25
CA LEU A 120 -5.89 -8.97 17.73
C LEU A 120 -5.05 -8.34 16.62
N ALA A 121 -4.40 -7.21 16.87
CA ALA A 121 -3.51 -6.55 15.93
C ALA A 121 -2.29 -6.00 16.68
N PHE A 122 -1.16 -5.86 15.99
CA PHE A 122 0.04 -5.29 16.61
C PHE A 122 0.05 -3.76 16.53
N ALA A 123 0.72 -3.11 17.48
CA ALA A 123 0.90 -1.66 17.47
C ALA A 123 1.82 -1.15 16.33
N VAL A 124 2.28 -2.03 15.47
CA VAL A 124 3.09 -1.73 14.26
C VAL A 124 2.27 -1.56 13.00
N GLU A 125 0.98 -1.90 13.05
CA GLU A 125 0.13 -1.96 11.86
C GLU A 125 -0.03 -0.59 11.20
N HIS A 126 -0.16 -0.61 9.88
CA HIS A 126 -0.63 0.55 9.12
C HIS A 126 -2.04 0.94 9.59
N HIS A 127 -2.38 2.24 9.56
CA HIS A 127 -3.69 2.73 10.00
C HIS A 127 -4.87 2.00 9.31
N ALA A 128 -4.70 1.56 8.07
CA ALA A 128 -5.69 0.77 7.36
C ALA A 128 -5.99 -0.57 8.04
N ASN A 129 -5.02 -1.14 8.77
CA ASN A 129 -5.17 -2.39 9.53
C ASN A 129 -5.32 -2.16 11.06
N MET A 130 -5.54 -0.93 11.48
CA MET A 130 -5.81 -0.57 12.88
C MET A 130 -7.21 0.02 13.08
N LEU A 131 -7.59 1.00 12.24
CA LEU A 131 -8.76 1.84 12.47
C LEU A 131 -10.09 1.14 12.17
N PRO A 132 -10.21 0.28 11.14
CA PRO A 132 -11.47 -0.41 10.83
C PRO A 132 -12.02 -1.24 11.98
N TRP A 133 -11.15 -1.78 12.83
CA TRP A 133 -11.54 -2.62 13.97
C TRP A 133 -12.14 -1.84 15.14
N ARG A 134 -12.01 -0.50 15.16
CA ARG A 134 -12.59 0.38 16.18
C ARG A 134 -14.08 0.65 15.89
N ARG A 135 -14.84 -0.41 15.56
CA ARG A 135 -16.28 -0.34 15.33
C ARG A 135 -17.07 -0.82 16.53
N ARG A 136 -18.30 -0.32 16.66
CA ARG A 136 -19.24 -0.84 17.66
C ARG A 136 -19.51 -2.33 17.40
N GLY A 137 -19.41 -3.16 18.43
CA GLY A 137 -19.60 -4.60 18.34
C GLY A 137 -18.35 -5.40 18.03
N ILE A 138 -17.20 -4.76 17.86
CA ILE A 138 -15.87 -5.41 17.73
C ILE A 138 -15.05 -5.08 18.99
N GLU A 139 -14.45 -6.09 19.61
CA GLU A 139 -13.46 -5.94 20.66
C GLU A 139 -12.06 -5.94 20.03
N VAL A 140 -11.30 -4.84 20.12
CA VAL A 140 -9.94 -4.79 19.59
C VAL A 140 -8.89 -4.78 20.71
N THR A 141 -7.87 -5.63 20.57
CA THR A 141 -6.68 -5.65 21.43
C THR A 141 -5.45 -5.37 20.59
N TYR A 142 -4.73 -4.31 20.92
CA TYR A 142 -3.44 -4.01 20.29
C TYR A 142 -2.31 -4.62 21.10
N LEU A 143 -1.55 -5.50 20.47
CA LEU A 143 -0.34 -6.11 21.03
C LEU A 143 0.83 -5.12 20.96
N PRO A 144 1.74 -5.12 21.91
CA PRO A 144 2.93 -4.27 21.88
C PRO A 144 3.75 -4.42 20.61
N VAL A 145 4.63 -3.46 20.36
CA VAL A 145 5.65 -3.55 19.30
C VAL A 145 6.63 -4.66 19.66
N PRO A 146 6.75 -5.74 18.84
CA PRO A 146 7.61 -6.87 19.17
C PRO A 146 9.07 -6.58 18.80
N ALA A 147 10.00 -7.05 19.63
CA ALA A 147 11.44 -6.88 19.41
C ALA A 147 12.03 -7.90 18.42
N SER A 148 11.29 -8.94 18.08
CA SER A 148 11.68 -9.99 17.11
C SER A 148 10.45 -10.74 16.60
N ALA A 149 10.65 -11.59 15.57
CA ALA A 149 9.61 -12.50 15.11
C ALA A 149 9.19 -13.50 16.22
N ALA A 150 10.11 -13.97 17.04
CA ALA A 150 9.82 -14.85 18.17
C ALA A 150 8.97 -14.14 19.23
N ASP A 151 9.33 -12.90 19.59
CA ASP A 151 8.57 -12.09 20.54
C ASP A 151 7.15 -11.79 20.01
N ALA A 152 7.01 -11.57 18.70
CA ALA A 152 5.69 -11.41 18.07
C ALA A 152 4.82 -12.67 18.26
N LEU A 153 5.38 -13.85 18.07
CA LEU A 153 4.67 -15.13 18.23
C LEU A 153 4.32 -15.39 19.71
N GLU A 154 5.22 -15.13 20.63
CA GLU A 154 4.98 -15.28 22.08
C GLU A 154 3.89 -14.31 22.57
N GLY A 155 3.95 -13.06 22.15
CA GLY A 155 2.94 -12.04 22.48
C GLY A 155 1.57 -12.41 21.92
N LEU A 156 1.52 -12.88 20.66
CA LEU A 156 0.29 -13.34 20.03
C LEU A 156 -0.28 -14.57 20.76
N GLU A 157 0.54 -15.57 21.07
CA GLU A 157 0.10 -16.75 21.80
C GLU A 157 -0.47 -16.40 23.17
N SER A 158 0.20 -15.52 23.89
CA SER A 158 -0.25 -15.06 25.21
C SER A 158 -1.64 -14.39 25.13
N ALA A 159 -1.89 -13.59 24.09
CA ALA A 159 -3.19 -12.97 23.87
C ALA A 159 -4.27 -13.96 23.43
N LEU A 160 -3.92 -14.95 22.61
CA LEU A 160 -4.83 -15.99 22.14
C LEU A 160 -5.24 -16.98 23.26
N ARG A 161 -4.40 -17.19 24.26
CA ARG A 161 -4.71 -18.00 25.47
C ARG A 161 -5.80 -17.37 26.33
N ILE A 162 -6.00 -16.05 26.25
CA ILE A 162 -7.09 -15.37 26.93
C ILE A 162 -8.40 -15.80 26.26
N GLY A 163 -9.24 -16.55 27.01
CA GLY A 163 -10.50 -17.07 26.50
C GLY A 163 -11.42 -15.97 25.95
N HIS A 164 -12.11 -16.30 24.87
CA HIS A 164 -13.14 -15.45 24.27
C HIS A 164 -14.27 -16.33 23.74
N ALA A 165 -15.51 -15.98 24.04
CA ALA A 165 -16.69 -16.78 23.68
C ALA A 165 -17.12 -16.62 22.21
N GLY A 166 -16.73 -15.52 21.55
CA GLY A 166 -17.05 -15.21 20.16
C GLY A 166 -15.95 -15.59 19.18
N GLU A 167 -16.14 -15.18 17.94
CA GLU A 167 -15.13 -15.32 16.88
C GLU A 167 -13.87 -14.49 17.16
N ARG A 168 -12.74 -14.90 16.60
CA ARG A 168 -11.46 -14.23 16.76
C ARG A 168 -10.79 -14.02 15.40
N LEU A 169 -10.21 -12.83 15.22
CA LEU A 169 -9.43 -12.46 14.05
C LEU A 169 -8.06 -11.94 14.47
N VAL A 170 -7.00 -12.46 13.91
CA VAL A 170 -5.65 -11.88 13.96
C VAL A 170 -5.46 -11.05 12.69
N ALA A 171 -5.32 -9.74 12.83
CA ALA A 171 -5.08 -8.82 11.72
C ALA A 171 -3.61 -8.39 11.73
N VAL A 172 -2.83 -8.86 10.77
CA VAL A 172 -1.38 -8.70 10.75
C VAL A 172 -0.85 -8.27 9.40
N THR A 173 0.17 -7.40 9.42
CA THR A 173 0.91 -7.01 8.21
C THR A 173 1.74 -8.16 7.67
N GLY A 174 1.78 -8.32 6.34
CA GLY A 174 2.71 -9.25 5.69
C GLY A 174 4.15 -8.75 5.67
N ALA A 175 4.32 -7.42 5.57
CA ALA A 175 5.61 -6.74 5.67
C ALA A 175 5.43 -5.29 6.13
N SER A 176 6.35 -4.80 6.96
CA SER A 176 6.33 -3.43 7.46
C SER A 176 6.48 -2.42 6.32
N ASN A 177 5.56 -1.47 6.24
CA ASN A 177 5.67 -0.36 5.29
C ASN A 177 6.66 0.74 5.72
N VAL A 178 7.26 0.61 6.90
CA VAL A 178 8.22 1.57 7.47
C VAL A 178 9.64 1.02 7.38
N THR A 179 9.87 -0.18 7.86
CA THR A 179 11.20 -0.77 8.07
C THR A 179 11.45 -2.03 7.24
N GLY A 180 10.40 -2.52 6.55
CA GLY A 180 10.49 -3.57 5.54
C GLY A 180 10.49 -5.00 6.07
N GLU A 181 10.50 -5.27 7.38
CA GLU A 181 10.52 -6.64 7.92
C GLU A 181 9.36 -7.47 7.38
N ILE A 182 9.67 -8.65 6.85
CA ILE A 182 8.70 -9.66 6.42
C ILE A 182 8.29 -10.47 7.65
N TRP A 183 6.99 -10.51 7.93
CA TRP A 183 6.45 -11.18 9.11
C TRP A 183 6.36 -12.69 8.91
N PRO A 184 6.44 -13.51 10.00
CA PRO A 184 6.40 -14.97 9.94
C PRO A 184 4.97 -15.48 9.72
N GLN A 185 4.48 -15.34 8.49
CA GLN A 185 3.07 -15.57 8.14
C GLN A 185 2.61 -16.97 8.46
N ARG A 186 3.39 -17.99 8.09
CA ARG A 186 3.06 -19.40 8.34
C ARG A 186 2.88 -19.68 9.83
N GLU A 187 3.83 -19.27 10.62
CA GLU A 187 3.84 -19.49 12.06
C GLU A 187 2.69 -18.75 12.75
N ILE A 188 2.35 -17.55 12.27
CA ILE A 188 1.21 -16.76 12.77
C ILE A 188 -0.11 -17.46 12.43
N VAL A 189 -0.29 -17.93 11.19
CA VAL A 189 -1.50 -18.64 10.77
C VAL A 189 -1.68 -19.93 11.55
N GLU A 190 -0.65 -20.76 11.63
CA GLU A 190 -0.68 -22.01 12.39
C GLU A 190 -0.98 -21.76 13.87
N LEU A 191 -0.39 -20.72 14.45
CA LEU A 191 -0.65 -20.32 15.83
C LEU A 191 -2.10 -19.88 16.03
N ALA A 192 -2.60 -18.97 15.19
CA ALA A 192 -3.96 -18.45 15.26
C ALA A 192 -4.99 -19.59 15.15
N HIS A 193 -4.82 -20.50 14.19
CA HIS A 193 -5.72 -21.63 13.97
C HIS A 193 -5.72 -22.62 15.12
N ARG A 194 -4.58 -22.88 15.78
CA ARG A 194 -4.55 -23.73 17.00
C ARG A 194 -5.47 -23.20 18.12
N TYR A 195 -5.69 -21.90 18.14
CA TYR A 195 -6.59 -21.26 19.11
C TYR A 195 -7.96 -20.93 18.51
N GLY A 196 -8.29 -21.40 17.30
CA GLY A 196 -9.56 -21.16 16.62
C GLY A 196 -9.77 -19.71 16.20
N ALA A 197 -8.70 -18.95 15.96
CA ALA A 197 -8.75 -17.60 15.41
C ALA A 197 -8.48 -17.64 13.89
N ARG A 198 -9.13 -16.77 13.12
CA ARG A 198 -8.83 -16.54 11.71
C ARG A 198 -7.74 -15.47 11.54
N VAL A 199 -7.13 -15.46 10.37
CA VAL A 199 -6.07 -14.49 10.03
C VAL A 199 -6.46 -13.64 8.82
N LEU A 200 -6.40 -12.32 8.99
CA LEU A 200 -6.30 -11.36 7.89
C LEU A 200 -4.83 -10.98 7.71
N LEU A 201 -4.28 -11.24 6.54
CA LEU A 201 -2.98 -10.74 6.11
C LEU A 201 -3.15 -9.41 5.36
N ASP A 202 -2.59 -8.32 5.89
CA ASP A 202 -2.40 -7.10 5.11
C ASP A 202 -1.22 -7.32 4.15
N GLY A 203 -1.55 -7.64 2.90
CA GLY A 203 -0.60 -7.89 1.82
C GLY A 203 -0.20 -6.64 1.04
N ALA A 204 -0.58 -5.44 1.51
CA ALA A 204 -0.38 -4.19 0.75
C ALA A 204 1.07 -3.93 0.32
N GLN A 205 2.04 -4.25 1.18
CA GLN A 205 3.46 -4.17 0.82
C GLN A 205 3.95 -5.50 0.23
N LEU A 206 3.53 -6.61 0.81
CA LEU A 206 4.08 -7.92 0.47
C LEU A 206 3.76 -8.36 -0.96
N ALA A 207 2.53 -8.10 -1.45
CA ALA A 207 2.03 -8.61 -2.72
C ALA A 207 2.86 -8.20 -3.95
N ALA A 208 3.47 -7.02 -3.91
CA ALA A 208 4.30 -6.51 -5.02
C ALA A 208 5.73 -7.07 -5.03
N HIS A 209 6.18 -7.63 -3.91
CA HIS A 209 7.59 -7.88 -3.63
C HIS A 209 7.90 -9.35 -3.29
N TYR A 210 6.90 -10.11 -2.90
CA TYR A 210 7.09 -11.48 -2.41
C TYR A 210 5.96 -12.41 -2.87
N PRO A 211 6.25 -13.69 -3.19
CA PRO A 211 5.21 -14.62 -3.58
C PRO A 211 4.18 -14.83 -2.47
N LEU A 212 2.91 -14.76 -2.84
CA LEU A 212 1.78 -15.07 -1.97
C LEU A 212 1.21 -16.45 -2.32
N ASP A 213 0.74 -17.17 -1.31
CA ASP A 213 0.06 -18.45 -1.46
C ASP A 213 -1.00 -18.58 -0.37
N VAL A 214 -2.17 -18.00 -0.61
CA VAL A 214 -3.29 -17.96 0.35
C VAL A 214 -3.71 -19.37 0.73
N ALA A 215 -3.83 -20.28 -0.23
CA ALA A 215 -4.21 -21.68 0.02
C ALA A 215 -3.11 -22.45 0.74
N GLY A 216 -1.85 -22.35 0.29
CA GLY A 216 -0.73 -23.09 0.85
C GLY A 216 -0.31 -22.63 2.25
N LEU A 217 -0.62 -21.40 2.64
CA LEU A 217 -0.44 -20.86 3.99
C LEU A 217 -1.70 -20.92 4.84
N ASP A 218 -2.82 -21.37 4.30
CA ASP A 218 -4.14 -21.42 4.93
C ASP A 218 -4.62 -20.05 5.46
N ILE A 219 -4.25 -18.96 4.80
CA ILE A 219 -4.70 -17.60 5.14
C ILE A 219 -6.21 -17.52 4.96
N ASP A 220 -6.94 -16.95 5.94
CA ASP A 220 -8.39 -16.80 5.86
C ASP A 220 -8.82 -15.59 5.03
N TYR A 221 -8.12 -14.47 5.17
CA TYR A 221 -8.37 -13.24 4.43
C TYR A 221 -7.07 -12.56 4.03
N LEU A 222 -7.04 -12.01 2.82
CA LEU A 222 -5.92 -11.22 2.28
C LEU A 222 -6.44 -9.89 1.73
N ALA A 223 -5.80 -8.79 2.09
CA ALA A 223 -6.08 -7.46 1.55
C ALA A 223 -4.90 -6.95 0.71
N VAL A 224 -5.16 -6.45 -0.52
CA VAL A 224 -4.14 -5.96 -1.45
C VAL A 224 -4.55 -4.63 -2.07
N SER A 225 -3.57 -3.76 -2.33
CA SER A 225 -3.76 -2.48 -3.04
C SER A 225 -3.08 -2.50 -4.40
N GLY A 226 -3.85 -2.31 -5.48
CA GLY A 226 -3.33 -2.33 -6.84
C GLY A 226 -2.33 -1.22 -7.15
N HIS A 227 -2.50 -0.03 -6.52
CA HIS A 227 -1.57 1.09 -6.71
C HIS A 227 -0.15 0.83 -6.16
N LYS A 228 0.03 -0.22 -5.37
CA LYS A 228 1.35 -0.72 -4.92
C LYS A 228 1.81 -1.92 -5.74
N LEU A 229 0.90 -2.55 -6.47
CA LEU A 229 1.14 -3.68 -7.37
C LEU A 229 1.25 -3.21 -8.84
N TYR A 230 1.86 -2.07 -9.08
CA TYR A 230 2.11 -1.50 -10.40
C TYR A 230 0.86 -1.29 -11.27
N ALA A 231 -0.32 -1.14 -10.63
CA ALA A 231 -1.62 -0.87 -11.27
C ALA A 231 -2.35 0.30 -10.56
N PRO A 232 -1.89 1.57 -10.71
CA PRO A 232 -2.42 2.72 -9.98
C PRO A 232 -3.73 3.26 -10.56
N PHE A 233 -4.73 2.38 -10.78
CA PHE A 233 -6.01 2.72 -11.38
C PHE A 233 -7.20 2.57 -10.40
N GLY A 234 -6.94 2.65 -9.09
CA GLY A 234 -7.97 2.71 -8.05
C GLY A 234 -8.70 1.38 -7.81
N ALA A 235 -8.02 0.24 -8.00
CA ALA A 235 -8.51 -1.09 -7.64
C ALA A 235 -7.60 -1.75 -6.60
N GLY A 236 -8.20 -2.61 -5.80
CA GLY A 236 -7.56 -3.51 -4.84
C GLY A 236 -8.37 -4.77 -4.68
N LEU A 237 -7.98 -5.64 -3.77
CA LEU A 237 -8.60 -6.94 -3.54
C LEU A 237 -8.86 -7.17 -2.06
N LEU A 238 -10.01 -7.79 -1.78
CA LEU A 238 -10.22 -8.62 -0.60
C LEU A 238 -10.43 -10.05 -1.09
N VAL A 239 -9.59 -10.96 -0.63
CA VAL A 239 -9.65 -12.38 -0.97
C VAL A 239 -9.83 -13.20 0.29
N GLY A 240 -10.69 -14.22 0.29
CA GLY A 240 -10.78 -15.13 1.43
C GLY A 240 -12.08 -15.87 1.57
N ARG A 241 -12.26 -16.49 2.74
CA ARG A 241 -13.38 -17.36 3.09
C ARG A 241 -14.73 -16.66 2.89
N PRO A 242 -15.71 -17.30 2.25
CA PRO A 242 -16.99 -16.66 1.90
C PRO A 242 -17.94 -16.48 3.06
N ASP A 243 -17.87 -17.29 4.10
CA ASP A 243 -18.88 -17.42 5.15
C ASP A 243 -19.17 -16.11 5.91
N TRP A 244 -18.15 -15.43 6.46
CA TRP A 244 -18.35 -14.13 7.10
C TRP A 244 -18.77 -13.05 6.09
N LEU A 245 -18.22 -13.09 4.87
CA LEU A 245 -18.54 -12.12 3.82
C LEU A 245 -20.00 -12.28 3.31
N PHE A 246 -20.60 -13.44 3.58
CA PHE A 246 -21.99 -13.75 3.19
C PHE A 246 -23.00 -13.58 4.33
N ALA A 247 -22.58 -13.69 5.60
CA ALA A 247 -23.47 -13.79 6.75
C ALA A 247 -24.30 -12.52 7.00
N GLU A 248 -23.69 -11.34 6.83
CA GLU A 248 -24.33 -10.06 7.11
C GLU A 248 -24.80 -9.36 5.82
N ALA A 249 -25.55 -8.27 5.97
CA ALA A 249 -25.89 -7.40 4.85
C ALA A 249 -24.61 -6.82 4.22
N PRO A 250 -24.59 -6.62 2.89
CA PRO A 250 -23.38 -6.15 2.22
C PRO A 250 -22.91 -4.80 2.73
N TYR A 251 -21.59 -4.57 2.66
CA TYR A 251 -20.92 -3.34 3.06
C TYR A 251 -21.50 -2.11 2.34
N LEU A 252 -21.65 -2.20 1.02
CA LEU A 252 -22.35 -1.22 0.21
C LEU A 252 -23.69 -1.83 -0.25
N ARG A 253 -24.77 -1.05 -0.11
CA ARG A 253 -26.12 -1.49 -0.44
C ARG A 253 -26.60 -0.72 -1.66
N GLY A 254 -26.82 -1.41 -2.79
CA GLY A 254 -27.24 -0.78 -4.03
C GLY A 254 -27.48 -1.76 -5.15
N GLY A 255 -27.74 -1.25 -6.34
CA GLY A 255 -27.86 -2.06 -7.56
C GLY A 255 -26.58 -2.84 -7.81
N GLY A 256 -26.67 -4.01 -8.40
CA GLY A 256 -25.55 -4.95 -8.60
C GLY A 256 -25.46 -6.01 -7.50
N ALA A 257 -25.67 -5.64 -6.24
CA ALA A 257 -25.59 -6.55 -5.10
C ALA A 257 -26.90 -7.29 -4.77
N VAL A 258 -27.93 -7.14 -5.58
CA VAL A 258 -29.27 -7.67 -5.34
C VAL A 258 -29.82 -8.45 -6.52
N ASP A 259 -30.48 -9.58 -6.25
CA ASP A 259 -31.24 -10.35 -7.24
C ASP A 259 -32.68 -9.85 -7.29
N PHE A 260 -33.25 -9.46 -6.15
CA PHE A 260 -34.61 -8.93 -6.08
C PHE A 260 -34.78 -7.94 -4.92
N VAL A 261 -35.58 -6.90 -5.13
CA VAL A 261 -35.96 -5.91 -4.10
C VAL A 261 -37.45 -5.64 -4.19
N SER A 262 -38.15 -5.75 -3.04
CA SER A 262 -39.46 -5.20 -2.84
C SER A 262 -39.44 -4.09 -1.77
N LEU A 263 -40.54 -3.47 -1.47
CA LEU A 263 -40.60 -2.40 -0.45
C LEU A 263 -40.33 -2.93 0.97
N ASP A 264 -40.53 -4.22 1.21
CA ASP A 264 -40.45 -4.87 2.50
C ASP A 264 -39.36 -5.95 2.60
N SER A 265 -38.72 -6.32 1.49
CA SER A 265 -37.71 -7.40 1.46
C SER A 265 -36.64 -7.20 0.42
N VAL A 266 -35.46 -7.79 0.67
CA VAL A 266 -34.30 -7.79 -0.24
C VAL A 266 -33.74 -9.20 -0.35
N LEU A 267 -33.58 -9.69 -1.58
CA LEU A 267 -32.81 -10.88 -1.88
C LEU A 267 -31.43 -10.43 -2.41
N TRP A 268 -30.40 -10.64 -1.61
CA TRP A 268 -29.04 -10.28 -1.97
C TRP A 268 -28.43 -11.31 -2.93
N SER A 269 -27.64 -10.84 -3.90
CA SER A 269 -26.88 -11.68 -4.81
C SER A 269 -25.85 -12.55 -4.08
N PRO A 270 -25.37 -13.64 -4.67
CA PRO A 270 -24.22 -14.38 -4.18
C PRO A 270 -22.92 -13.54 -4.25
N LEU A 271 -21.86 -14.05 -3.61
CA LEU A 271 -20.50 -13.49 -3.78
C LEU A 271 -19.96 -13.80 -5.19
N PRO A 272 -19.16 -12.91 -5.79
CA PRO A 272 -18.67 -11.63 -5.24
C PRO A 272 -19.64 -10.46 -5.39
N ASP A 273 -20.66 -10.53 -6.26
CA ASP A 273 -21.57 -9.45 -6.64
C ASP A 273 -22.22 -8.78 -5.42
N ARG A 274 -22.55 -9.57 -4.39
CA ARG A 274 -23.09 -9.09 -3.12
C ARG A 274 -22.25 -7.96 -2.50
N GLN A 275 -20.93 -7.99 -2.66
CA GLN A 275 -20.01 -7.01 -2.05
C GLN A 275 -19.52 -5.95 -3.05
N GLU A 276 -19.92 -6.03 -4.31
CA GLU A 276 -19.51 -5.12 -5.40
C GLU A 276 -20.68 -4.27 -5.90
N ALA A 277 -21.42 -3.64 -4.98
CA ALA A 277 -22.57 -2.81 -5.33
C ALA A 277 -22.21 -1.59 -6.18
N GLY A 278 -23.09 -1.25 -7.11
CA GLY A 278 -22.92 -0.14 -8.06
C GLY A 278 -22.20 -0.56 -9.34
N SER A 279 -21.81 0.41 -10.15
CA SER A 279 -20.92 0.16 -11.29
C SER A 279 -19.49 0.03 -10.79
N PRO A 280 -18.81 -1.13 -10.93
CA PRO A 280 -17.49 -1.31 -10.40
C PRO A 280 -16.44 -0.54 -11.21
N ASN A 281 -15.24 -0.39 -10.65
CA ASN A 281 -14.08 0.15 -11.35
C ASN A 281 -13.50 -0.89 -12.33
N VAL A 282 -14.15 -1.05 -13.49
CA VAL A 282 -13.77 -2.07 -14.49
C VAL A 282 -12.36 -1.81 -15.02
N VAL A 283 -12.01 -0.57 -15.31
CA VAL A 283 -10.67 -0.20 -15.81
C VAL A 283 -9.59 -0.56 -14.79
N GLY A 284 -9.82 -0.23 -13.51
CA GLY A 284 -8.89 -0.56 -12.44
C GLY A 284 -8.76 -2.07 -12.22
N ALA A 285 -9.86 -2.82 -12.32
CA ALA A 285 -9.83 -4.28 -12.22
C ALA A 285 -9.03 -4.92 -13.35
N VAL A 286 -9.25 -4.49 -14.60
CA VAL A 286 -8.49 -4.96 -15.78
C VAL A 286 -7.00 -4.64 -15.61
N ALA A 287 -6.67 -3.40 -15.22
CA ALA A 287 -5.29 -3.00 -14.94
C ALA A 287 -4.62 -3.91 -13.89
N LEU A 288 -5.33 -4.17 -12.78
CA LEU A 288 -4.83 -5.04 -11.71
C LEU A 288 -4.66 -6.49 -12.18
N GLY A 289 -5.62 -7.01 -12.96
CA GLY A 289 -5.52 -8.36 -13.54
C GLY A 289 -4.33 -8.53 -14.48
N VAL A 290 -4.03 -7.51 -15.29
CA VAL A 290 -2.84 -7.50 -16.16
C VAL A 290 -1.56 -7.46 -15.32
N ALA A 291 -1.48 -6.61 -14.30
CA ALA A 291 -0.33 -6.58 -13.40
C ALA A 291 -0.10 -7.93 -12.72
N CYS A 292 -1.16 -8.58 -12.22
CA CYS A 292 -1.09 -9.91 -11.62
C CYS A 292 -0.54 -10.97 -12.61
N ASN A 293 -1.02 -10.97 -13.85
CA ASN A 293 -0.54 -11.90 -14.88
C ASN A 293 0.94 -11.65 -15.22
N ASP A 294 1.32 -10.39 -15.40
CA ASP A 294 2.69 -10.05 -15.82
C ASP A 294 3.70 -10.33 -14.71
N LEU A 295 3.44 -9.87 -13.48
CA LEU A 295 4.31 -10.15 -12.33
C LEU A 295 4.42 -11.66 -12.06
N GLY A 296 3.29 -12.38 -12.12
CA GLY A 296 3.28 -13.85 -12.02
C GLY A 296 4.10 -14.50 -13.12
N GLY A 297 4.04 -13.98 -14.35
CA GLY A 297 4.78 -14.48 -15.50
C GLY A 297 6.30 -14.25 -15.43
N TYR A 298 6.74 -13.15 -14.77
CA TYR A 298 8.16 -12.93 -14.49
C TYR A 298 8.71 -13.85 -13.40
N GLY A 299 7.86 -14.35 -12.52
CA GLY A 299 8.24 -15.20 -11.41
C GLY A 299 8.56 -14.41 -10.13
N MET A 300 7.57 -14.29 -9.26
CA MET A 300 7.66 -13.54 -8.01
C MET A 300 8.82 -13.95 -7.11
N ARG A 301 9.26 -15.22 -7.16
CA ARG A 301 10.42 -15.67 -6.37
C ARG A 301 11.72 -15.02 -6.84
N SER A 302 11.94 -14.95 -8.15
CA SER A 302 13.12 -14.29 -8.73
C SER A 302 13.12 -12.79 -8.40
N LEU A 303 11.96 -12.13 -8.55
CA LEU A 303 11.83 -10.71 -8.18
C LEU A 303 12.12 -10.46 -6.69
N ALA A 304 11.65 -11.36 -5.81
CA ALA A 304 11.92 -11.29 -4.37
C ALA A 304 13.42 -11.45 -4.05
N ASP A 305 14.11 -12.39 -4.70
CA ASP A 305 15.54 -12.62 -4.49
C ASP A 305 16.38 -11.41 -4.91
N ASP A 306 16.05 -10.81 -6.06
CA ASP A 306 16.70 -9.59 -6.57
C ASP A 306 16.45 -8.41 -5.62
N GLU A 307 15.23 -8.25 -5.14
CA GLU A 307 14.88 -7.19 -4.21
C GLU A 307 15.54 -7.36 -2.85
N MET A 308 15.60 -8.57 -2.29
CA MET A 308 16.33 -8.81 -1.05
C MET A 308 17.85 -8.53 -1.19
N ALA A 309 18.42 -8.78 -2.37
CA ALA A 309 19.80 -8.40 -2.68
C ALA A 309 19.95 -6.87 -2.69
N LEU A 310 19.00 -6.17 -3.31
CA LEU A 310 18.97 -4.71 -3.35
C LEU A 310 18.76 -4.12 -1.94
N ALA A 311 17.90 -4.71 -1.13
CA ALA A 311 17.66 -4.33 0.26
C ALA A 311 18.94 -4.41 1.12
N ARG A 312 19.69 -5.51 0.99
CA ARG A 312 20.99 -5.66 1.68
C ARG A 312 21.98 -4.60 1.24
N TYR A 313 22.09 -4.38 -0.08
CA TYR A 313 22.96 -3.36 -0.65
C TYR A 313 22.60 -1.96 -0.14
N ALA A 314 21.34 -1.59 -0.17
CA ALA A 314 20.87 -0.28 0.29
C ALA A 314 21.21 -0.03 1.76
N ARG A 315 20.98 -1.02 2.63
CA ARG A 315 21.32 -0.91 4.06
C ARG A 315 22.82 -0.76 4.29
N ASP A 316 23.64 -1.55 3.61
CA ASP A 316 25.10 -1.44 3.70
C ASP A 316 25.58 -0.05 3.27
N ARG A 317 25.05 0.48 2.18
CA ARG A 317 25.41 1.81 1.69
C ARG A 317 24.92 2.93 2.62
N LEU A 318 23.66 2.89 3.07
CA LEU A 318 23.10 3.89 3.97
C LEU A 318 23.78 3.90 5.34
N SER A 319 24.17 2.75 5.87
CA SER A 319 24.87 2.68 7.17
C SER A 319 26.25 3.37 7.19
N ARG A 320 26.81 3.67 6.02
CA ARG A 320 28.11 4.38 5.87
C ARG A 320 27.94 5.90 5.70
N VAL A 321 26.70 6.39 5.57
CA VAL A 321 26.45 7.83 5.49
C VAL A 321 26.68 8.47 6.85
N PRO A 322 27.53 9.49 6.99
CA PRO A 322 27.79 10.13 8.28
C PRO A 322 26.53 10.71 8.90
N GLY A 323 26.34 10.48 10.18
CA GLY A 323 25.21 11.01 10.96
C GLY A 323 23.84 10.40 10.61
N LEU A 324 23.80 9.35 9.76
CA LEU A 324 22.54 8.67 9.43
C LEU A 324 22.16 7.66 10.52
N THR A 325 20.95 7.77 11.04
CA THR A 325 20.31 6.77 11.89
C THR A 325 19.32 5.96 11.08
N LEU A 326 19.61 4.67 10.88
CA LEU A 326 18.74 3.74 10.16
C LEU A 326 17.81 3.02 11.17
N TYR A 327 16.50 3.15 10.96
CA TYR A 327 15.50 2.51 11.80
C TYR A 327 15.24 1.07 11.37
N ARG A 328 15.02 0.21 12.35
CA ARG A 328 14.67 -1.20 12.18
C ARG A 328 13.79 -1.67 13.34
N LEU A 329 12.88 -2.57 13.04
CA LEU A 329 12.02 -3.17 14.06
C LEU A 329 12.70 -4.38 14.70
N TRP A 330 13.34 -5.24 13.89
CA TRP A 330 13.94 -6.52 14.30
C TRP A 330 15.45 -6.56 14.02
N PRO A 331 16.17 -7.59 14.53
CA PRO A 331 17.59 -7.81 14.25
C PRO A 331 17.93 -7.80 12.76
N GLU A 332 19.20 -7.58 12.44
CA GLU A 332 19.70 -7.37 11.07
C GLU A 332 19.44 -8.56 10.14
N GLU A 333 19.46 -9.77 10.66
CA GLU A 333 19.31 -11.03 9.91
C GLU A 333 17.88 -11.29 9.45
N SER A 334 16.91 -10.55 9.99
CA SER A 334 15.50 -10.73 9.63
C SER A 334 15.27 -10.40 8.15
N PRO A 335 14.49 -11.21 7.41
CA PRO A 335 14.19 -10.95 6.01
C PRO A 335 13.40 -9.63 5.85
N ARG A 336 13.77 -8.84 4.83
CA ARG A 336 13.21 -7.50 4.62
C ARG A 336 13.02 -7.18 3.15
N LEU A 337 11.96 -6.44 2.88
CA LEU A 337 11.78 -5.72 1.62
C LEU A 337 12.80 -4.57 1.52
N ALA A 338 12.99 -4.06 0.32
CA ALA A 338 13.89 -2.94 0.05
C ALA A 338 13.27 -1.59 0.49
N ILE A 339 12.99 -1.48 1.80
CA ILE A 339 12.44 -0.30 2.45
C ILE A 339 13.38 0.11 3.59
N ALA A 340 13.77 1.38 3.62
CA ALA A 340 14.67 1.94 4.62
C ALA A 340 14.10 3.26 5.16
N ALA A 341 13.77 3.29 6.46
CA ALA A 341 13.43 4.53 7.17
C ALA A 341 14.64 5.03 7.93
N PHE A 342 14.95 6.32 7.83
CA PHE A 342 16.14 6.92 8.44
C PHE A 342 15.96 8.40 8.76
N ASN A 343 16.81 8.91 9.63
CA ASN A 343 17.07 10.35 9.83
C ASN A 343 18.55 10.63 9.67
N VAL A 344 18.90 11.89 9.40
CA VAL A 344 20.31 12.32 9.20
C VAL A 344 20.57 13.56 10.04
N GLY A 345 21.49 13.47 11.01
CA GLY A 345 21.85 14.57 11.91
C GLY A 345 20.62 15.26 12.49
N ASP A 346 20.64 16.58 12.49
CA ASP A 346 19.56 17.43 13.00
C ASP A 346 18.56 17.87 11.91
N TYR A 347 18.66 17.32 10.69
CA TYR A 347 17.73 17.66 9.63
C TYR A 347 16.32 17.16 9.96
N TRP A 348 15.36 18.08 9.92
CA TRP A 348 13.95 17.69 9.99
C TRP A 348 13.57 16.84 8.76
N HIS A 349 12.81 15.77 8.94
CA HIS A 349 12.52 14.81 7.89
C HIS A 349 11.92 15.43 6.61
N SER A 350 11.01 16.43 6.74
CA SER A 350 10.43 17.08 5.56
C SER A 350 11.44 18.02 4.89
N HIS A 351 12.35 18.63 5.64
CA HIS A 351 13.43 19.46 5.09
C HIS A 351 14.40 18.61 4.26
N LEU A 352 14.86 17.49 4.82
CA LEU A 352 15.75 16.57 4.10
C LEU A 352 15.10 16.03 2.82
N ALA A 353 13.80 15.67 2.87
CA ALA A 353 13.05 15.22 1.70
C ALA A 353 12.91 16.33 0.64
N ALA A 354 12.68 17.57 1.06
CA ALA A 354 12.61 18.72 0.15
C ALA A 354 13.95 18.99 -0.55
N ILE A 355 15.07 18.92 0.18
CA ILE A 355 16.42 19.07 -0.39
C ILE A 355 16.70 17.97 -1.42
N LEU A 356 16.44 16.69 -1.07
CA LEU A 356 16.63 15.55 -1.98
C LEU A 356 15.83 15.71 -3.28
N SER A 357 14.58 16.16 -3.16
CA SER A 357 13.73 16.41 -4.33
C SER A 357 14.20 17.59 -5.18
N ALA A 358 14.47 18.72 -4.54
CA ALA A 358 14.68 19.99 -5.23
C ALA A 358 16.09 20.14 -5.82
N GLU A 359 17.11 19.64 -5.13
CA GLU A 359 18.50 19.79 -5.54
C GLU A 359 19.06 18.55 -6.24
N TYR A 360 18.47 17.36 -5.99
CA TYR A 360 19.02 16.10 -6.49
C TYR A 360 18.04 15.32 -7.38
N GLY A 361 16.76 15.70 -7.47
CA GLY A 361 15.76 14.98 -8.26
C GLY A 361 15.44 13.59 -7.71
N ILE A 362 15.60 13.39 -6.39
CA ILE A 362 15.35 12.13 -5.70
C ILE A 362 14.01 12.22 -4.98
N GLY A 363 13.07 11.33 -5.33
CA GLY A 363 11.78 11.21 -4.67
C GLY A 363 11.82 10.20 -3.53
N VAL A 364 11.57 10.69 -2.31
CA VAL A 364 11.44 9.88 -1.08
C VAL A 364 10.16 10.26 -0.34
N ARG A 365 9.75 9.44 0.59
CA ARG A 365 8.66 9.77 1.52
C ARG A 365 9.21 10.29 2.84
N HIS A 366 8.43 11.11 3.56
CA HIS A 366 8.75 11.51 4.93
C HIS A 366 7.51 11.51 5.83
N GLY A 367 7.74 11.57 7.15
CA GLY A 367 6.69 11.63 8.18
C GLY A 367 6.49 10.32 8.91
N CYS A 368 5.22 9.98 9.26
CA CYS A 368 4.87 8.80 10.08
C CYS A 368 4.40 7.60 9.25
N PHE A 369 4.31 7.69 7.91
CA PHE A 369 3.97 6.60 7.00
C PHE A 369 2.64 5.88 7.32
N CYS A 370 1.66 6.61 7.90
CA CYS A 370 0.40 6.05 8.42
C CYS A 370 0.60 4.91 9.43
N ALA A 371 1.67 4.97 10.24
CA ALA A 371 2.03 4.01 11.29
C ALA A 371 2.54 4.75 12.54
N HIS A 372 1.72 5.69 13.07
CA HIS A 372 2.12 6.54 14.19
C HIS A 372 2.65 5.78 15.41
N PRO A 373 1.99 4.69 15.90
CA PRO A 373 2.50 3.98 17.08
C PRO A 373 3.89 3.38 16.84
N LEU A 374 4.11 2.79 15.65
CA LEU A 374 5.44 2.28 15.28
C LEU A 374 6.48 3.40 15.23
N MET A 375 6.15 4.54 14.60
CA MET A 375 7.09 5.66 14.49
C MET A 375 7.43 6.27 15.85
N ILE A 376 6.44 6.43 16.75
CA ILE A 376 6.67 6.85 18.13
C ILE A 376 7.65 5.93 18.84
N HIS A 377 7.46 4.61 18.68
CA HIS A 377 8.36 3.60 19.24
C HIS A 377 9.79 3.71 18.66
N LEU A 378 9.93 3.74 17.34
CA LEU A 378 11.22 3.80 16.65
C LEU A 378 12.02 5.09 16.97
N LEU A 379 11.32 6.19 17.18
CA LEU A 379 11.90 7.49 17.54
C LEU A 379 12.18 7.63 19.05
N GLY A 380 11.82 6.64 19.86
CA GLY A 380 12.00 6.67 21.31
C GLY A 380 11.17 7.77 22.01
N VAL A 381 10.04 8.16 21.43
CA VAL A 381 9.15 9.18 22.01
C VAL A 381 8.42 8.59 23.21
N SER A 382 8.54 9.23 24.37
CA SER A 382 7.85 8.79 25.59
C SER A 382 6.32 9.01 25.50
N ASP A 383 5.56 8.33 26.35
CA ASP A 383 4.11 8.50 26.44
C ASP A 383 3.71 9.96 26.71
N ALA A 384 4.46 10.66 27.54
CA ALA A 384 4.26 12.08 27.80
C ALA A 384 4.50 12.93 26.55
N GLY A 385 5.58 12.67 25.82
CA GLY A 385 5.87 13.31 24.53
C GLY A 385 4.79 13.04 23.48
N ALA A 386 4.31 11.80 23.39
CA ALA A 386 3.20 11.44 22.49
C ALA A 386 1.90 12.18 22.84
N ALA A 387 1.62 12.37 24.14
CA ALA A 387 0.46 13.14 24.60
C ALA A 387 0.59 14.63 24.26
N GLU A 388 1.80 15.20 24.38
CA GLU A 388 2.08 16.58 24.00
C GLU A 388 1.92 16.80 22.49
N ILE A 389 2.51 15.93 21.65
CA ILE A 389 2.35 15.95 20.19
C ILE A 389 0.86 15.92 19.82
N ARG A 390 0.08 15.00 20.41
CA ARG A 390 -1.37 14.91 20.18
C ARG A 390 -2.09 16.21 20.56
N SER A 391 -1.72 16.81 21.68
CA SER A 391 -2.30 18.07 22.15
C SER A 391 -1.94 19.23 21.23
N GLY A 392 -0.69 19.31 20.72
CA GLY A 392 -0.26 20.28 19.73
C GLY A 392 -1.04 20.16 18.42
N ILE A 393 -1.20 18.93 17.91
CA ILE A 393 -2.00 18.68 16.69
C ILE A 393 -3.46 19.12 16.89
N ALA A 394 -4.06 18.85 18.05
CA ALA A 394 -5.41 19.28 18.37
C ALA A 394 -5.56 20.81 18.41
N ARG A 395 -4.47 21.55 18.67
CA ARG A 395 -4.43 23.02 18.56
C ARG A 395 -4.09 23.54 17.17
N GLY A 396 -3.91 22.65 16.18
CA GLY A 396 -3.55 23.01 14.80
C GLY A 396 -2.04 23.07 14.53
N GLU A 397 -1.19 22.72 15.48
CA GLU A 397 0.28 22.75 15.37
C GLU A 397 0.78 21.53 14.60
N LYS A 398 0.63 21.52 13.27
CA LYS A 398 1.06 20.37 12.41
C LYS A 398 2.58 20.16 12.40
N ALA A 399 3.33 21.20 12.68
CA ALA A 399 4.80 21.23 12.64
C ALA A 399 5.50 20.37 13.71
N VAL A 400 4.78 19.85 14.70
CA VAL A 400 5.35 19.10 15.84
C VAL A 400 5.35 17.57 15.63
N VAL A 401 4.85 17.07 14.51
CA VAL A 401 4.75 15.62 14.28
C VAL A 401 6.14 15.06 13.93
N PRO A 402 6.77 14.28 14.81
CA PRO A 402 8.04 13.66 14.50
C PRO A 402 7.88 12.58 13.42
N GLY A 403 8.93 12.37 12.65
CA GLY A 403 8.91 11.38 11.57
C GLY A 403 10.30 11.00 11.12
N ALA A 404 10.35 10.26 10.03
CA ALA A 404 11.59 9.89 9.35
C ALA A 404 11.48 10.14 7.84
N VAL A 405 12.59 10.07 7.14
CA VAL A 405 12.63 9.88 5.69
C VAL A 405 12.59 8.40 5.41
N ARG A 406 11.86 8.00 4.36
CA ARG A 406 11.79 6.62 3.91
C ARG A 406 12.17 6.55 2.43
N ALA A 407 13.24 5.84 2.13
CA ALA A 407 13.56 5.38 0.79
C ALA A 407 13.00 3.96 0.60
N SER A 408 12.23 3.74 -0.44
CA SER A 408 11.66 2.44 -0.79
C SER A 408 11.89 2.16 -2.27
N MET A 409 12.50 1.01 -2.54
CA MET A 409 12.92 0.56 -3.84
C MET A 409 11.84 -0.33 -4.48
N GLY A 410 11.89 -0.47 -5.79
CA GLY A 410 10.99 -1.33 -6.55
C GLY A 410 11.61 -1.76 -7.87
N LEU A 411 10.82 -2.29 -8.79
CA LEU A 411 11.28 -2.89 -10.06
C LEU A 411 12.14 -1.97 -10.92
N GLY A 412 11.98 -0.64 -10.79
CA GLY A 412 12.78 0.33 -11.55
C GLY A 412 14.04 0.81 -10.84
N THR A 413 14.32 0.34 -9.63
CA THR A 413 15.45 0.84 -8.83
C THR A 413 16.73 0.05 -9.11
N SER A 414 17.80 0.77 -9.41
CA SER A 414 19.14 0.22 -9.61
C SER A 414 20.06 0.46 -8.39
N ARG A 415 21.20 -0.23 -8.34
CA ARG A 415 22.25 0.07 -7.36
C ARG A 415 22.80 1.48 -7.52
N ALA A 416 22.89 1.99 -8.75
CA ALA A 416 23.35 3.34 -9.03
C ALA A 416 22.42 4.41 -8.41
N ASP A 417 21.11 4.17 -8.35
CA ASP A 417 20.16 5.06 -7.69
C ASP A 417 20.39 5.11 -6.17
N ILE A 418 20.75 3.97 -5.59
CA ILE A 418 21.08 3.87 -4.16
C ILE A 418 22.40 4.59 -3.87
N ASP A 419 23.43 4.37 -4.70
CA ASP A 419 24.70 5.07 -4.58
C ASP A 419 24.49 6.57 -4.67
N TYR A 420 23.71 7.02 -5.65
CA TYR A 420 23.40 8.42 -5.85
C TYR A 420 22.64 9.03 -4.64
N LEU A 421 21.69 8.32 -4.04
CA LEU A 421 21.06 8.74 -2.78
C LEU A 421 22.10 8.92 -1.67
N CYS A 422 22.98 7.94 -1.49
CA CYS A 422 24.00 7.98 -0.43
C CYS A 422 25.01 9.13 -0.63
N ASP A 423 25.42 9.36 -1.87
CA ASP A 423 26.31 10.47 -2.22
C ASP A 423 25.62 11.84 -2.00
N ALA A 424 24.35 11.97 -2.36
CA ALA A 424 23.55 13.16 -2.09
C ALA A 424 23.43 13.42 -0.58
N LEU A 425 23.11 12.39 0.21
CA LEU A 425 23.03 12.51 1.68
C LEU A 425 24.38 12.91 2.29
N ALA A 426 25.48 12.31 1.85
CA ALA A 426 26.83 12.65 2.30
C ALA A 426 27.19 14.12 1.97
N SER A 427 26.83 14.59 0.78
CA SER A 427 27.04 15.97 0.35
C SER A 427 26.20 16.95 1.22
N ILE A 428 24.93 16.61 1.48
CA ILE A 428 24.05 17.42 2.35
C ILE A 428 24.62 17.53 3.78
N VAL A 429 25.17 16.44 4.29
CA VAL A 429 25.81 16.43 5.63
C VAL A 429 27.07 17.28 5.68
N ALA A 430 27.89 17.21 4.63
CA ALA A 430 29.18 17.93 4.57
C ALA A 430 29.02 19.43 4.28
N ASP A 431 28.17 19.77 3.32
CA ASP A 431 28.12 21.11 2.73
C ASP A 431 26.82 21.88 3.07
N GLY A 432 25.80 21.18 3.57
CA GLY A 432 24.45 21.74 3.76
C GLY A 432 23.65 21.83 2.46
N PRO A 433 22.42 22.39 2.52
CA PRO A 433 21.61 22.66 1.34
C PRO A 433 22.23 23.78 0.49
N ARG A 434 22.13 23.65 -0.84
CA ARG A 434 22.60 24.64 -1.81
C ARG A 434 21.55 25.70 -2.14
N TRP A 435 20.31 25.49 -1.68
CA TRP A 435 19.17 26.36 -1.92
C TRP A 435 18.53 26.79 -0.59
N THR A 436 17.70 27.84 -0.64
CA THR A 436 16.96 28.32 0.53
C THR A 436 15.62 27.58 0.62
N TYR A 437 15.21 27.25 1.83
CA TYR A 437 13.94 26.58 2.11
C TYR A 437 13.15 27.37 3.14
N ARG A 438 11.85 27.47 2.96
CA ARG A 438 10.95 27.98 3.98
C ARG A 438 10.03 26.87 4.48
N ARG A 439 9.62 26.98 5.72
CA ARG A 439 8.60 26.10 6.26
C ARG A 439 7.22 26.71 6.00
N ASP A 440 6.34 25.93 5.36
CA ASP A 440 4.95 26.30 5.14
C ASP A 440 4.20 26.25 6.48
N PRO A 441 3.56 27.36 6.94
CA PRO A 441 2.93 27.41 8.26
C PRO A 441 1.67 26.53 8.36
N ASP A 442 0.97 26.30 7.23
CA ASP A 442 -0.30 25.58 7.20
C ASP A 442 -0.10 24.06 7.17
N THR A 443 0.93 23.61 6.45
CA THR A 443 1.23 22.18 6.27
C THR A 443 2.36 21.70 7.19
N GLY A 444 3.24 22.57 7.62
CA GLY A 444 4.47 22.23 8.34
C GLY A 444 5.59 21.69 7.45
N GLU A 445 5.37 21.64 6.15
CA GLU A 445 6.31 21.11 5.16
C GLU A 445 7.37 22.14 4.77
N PHE A 446 8.56 21.67 4.39
CA PHE A 446 9.58 22.53 3.81
C PHE A 446 9.45 22.56 2.29
N VAL A 447 9.54 23.75 1.72
CA VAL A 447 9.50 24.01 0.28
C VAL A 447 10.65 24.91 -0.13
N PRO A 448 11.23 24.76 -1.35
CA PRO A 448 12.23 25.69 -1.88
C PRO A 448 11.65 27.11 -1.95
N ASP A 449 12.48 28.12 -1.66
CA ASP A 449 12.06 29.52 -1.68
C ASP A 449 13.14 30.40 -2.33
N PRO A 450 12.94 30.91 -3.57
CA PRO A 450 11.81 30.59 -4.46
C PRO A 450 11.87 29.19 -5.04
N ASP A 451 10.73 28.63 -5.51
CA ASP A 451 10.71 27.43 -6.32
C ASP A 451 10.59 27.81 -7.81
N PRO A 452 11.70 27.77 -8.59
CA PRO A 452 11.69 28.12 -9.99
C PRO A 452 11.24 26.98 -10.92
N ARG A 453 10.97 25.78 -10.39
CA ARG A 453 10.67 24.60 -11.20
C ARG A 453 9.31 24.74 -11.87
N PRO A 454 9.22 24.54 -13.21
CA PRO A 454 7.94 24.68 -13.91
C PRO A 454 7.01 23.52 -13.56
N MET A 455 5.74 23.84 -13.27
CA MET A 455 4.70 22.84 -13.12
C MET A 455 4.31 22.26 -14.49
N PRO A 456 4.18 20.93 -14.66
CA PRO A 456 3.69 20.32 -15.89
C PRO A 456 2.32 20.90 -16.30
N ARG A 457 2.11 21.08 -17.61
CA ARG A 457 0.94 21.76 -18.18
C ARG A 457 -0.39 21.27 -17.60
N LEU A 458 -0.63 19.96 -17.62
CA LEU A 458 -1.89 19.39 -17.12
C LEU A 458 -2.15 19.74 -15.65
N ALA A 459 -1.12 19.64 -14.80
CA ALA A 459 -1.24 19.99 -13.39
C ALA A 459 -1.50 21.48 -13.19
N ALA A 460 -0.82 22.35 -13.97
CA ALA A 460 -1.02 23.78 -13.94
C ALA A 460 -2.45 24.18 -14.38
N GLU A 461 -2.97 23.57 -15.44
CA GLU A 461 -4.33 23.80 -15.94
C GLU A 461 -5.39 23.41 -14.90
N LEU A 462 -5.23 22.26 -14.23
CA LEU A 462 -6.15 21.81 -13.18
C LEU A 462 -6.10 22.71 -11.94
N LEU A 463 -4.94 23.21 -11.56
CA LEU A 463 -4.80 24.16 -10.45
C LEU A 463 -5.46 25.51 -10.72
N THR A 464 -5.33 26.02 -11.95
CA THR A 464 -5.93 27.33 -12.32
C THR A 464 -7.44 27.26 -12.49
N SER A 465 -7.99 26.10 -12.88
CA SER A 465 -9.45 25.91 -13.03
C SER A 465 -10.21 25.92 -11.69
N THR A 466 -9.52 25.81 -10.56
CA THR A 466 -10.12 25.85 -9.22
C THR A 466 -10.20 27.25 -8.62
N GLN A 467 -9.64 28.29 -9.25
CA GLN A 467 -9.86 29.67 -8.82
C GLN A 467 -11.30 30.09 -9.22
N PRO A 468 -12.12 30.55 -8.26
CA PRO A 468 -13.43 31.07 -8.61
C PRO A 468 -13.25 32.22 -9.61
N HIS A 469 -13.94 32.15 -10.75
CA HIS A 469 -14.04 33.27 -11.64
C HIS A 469 -14.50 34.48 -10.83
N GLY A 470 -13.59 35.41 -10.59
CA GLY A 470 -13.88 36.68 -9.94
C GLY A 470 -15.05 37.32 -10.69
N GLY A 471 -16.19 37.46 -10.01
CA GLY A 471 -17.33 38.09 -10.57
C GLY A 471 -16.92 39.49 -11.00
N GLU A 472 -16.96 39.75 -12.30
CA GLU A 472 -17.05 41.12 -12.81
C GLU A 472 -18.36 41.69 -12.28
N SER A 473 -18.26 42.50 -11.23
CA SER A 473 -19.32 43.36 -10.79
C SER A 473 -19.44 44.48 -11.84
N SER A 474 -20.41 44.35 -12.72
CA SER A 474 -20.96 45.48 -13.51
C SER A 474 -21.86 46.34 -12.65
#